data_57361a6c084ad7b6fe843badbd7fff1a
#
_entry.id   57361a6c084ad7b6fe843badbd7fff1a
#
_cell.length_a   1.000
_cell.length_b   1.000
_cell.length_c   1.000
_cell.angle_alpha   90.00
_cell.angle_beta   90.00
_cell.angle_gamma   90.00
#
_symmetry.space_group_name_H-M   'P 1'
#
loop_
_entity.id
_entity.type
_entity.pdbx_description
1 polymer ?
#
loop_
_entity_poly.entity_id
_entity_poly.type
_entity_poly.pdbx_seq_one_letter_code
_entity_poly.pdbx_strand_id
1 'polypeptide(L)'
;MSHINPELASLQAVLTGRVQGVSFRVFVHMHASRLGLTGYVRNLRQSGGLEVRAEGKQTQLEELLVYLNRGPAGARVDGMELRWGEYTGDYPGFEIRY
;
A
#
# COMPACT_ATOMS: atom_id res chain seq x y z
N MET A 1 -23.25 -6.75 19.16
CA MET A 1 -22.80 -6.61 18.92
C MET A 1 -22.00 -6.49 18.49
N SER A 2 -21.71 -6.54 18.41
CA SER A 2 -20.99 -6.45 18.04
C SER A 2 -20.06 -6.50 17.93
N HIS A 3 -19.70 -6.75 17.68
CA HIS A 3 -18.70 -6.78 17.59
C HIS A 3 -17.82 -6.25 17.09
N ILE A 4 -17.73 -6.15 17.61
CA ILE A 4 -16.90 -5.40 17.08
C ILE A 4 -15.50 -5.59 17.00
N ASN A 5 -15.07 -6.15 16.08
CA ASN A 5 -13.74 -6.35 15.77
C ASN A 5 -13.19 -5.14 15.16
N PRO A 6 -11.93 -4.78 15.40
CA PRO A 6 -11.28 -3.85 14.56
C PRO A 6 -11.46 -4.41 13.17
N GLU A 7 -12.05 -3.66 12.33
CA GLU A 7 -12.34 -4.14 11.01
C GLU A 7 -11.07 -4.40 10.25
N LEU A 8 -10.91 -5.63 9.85
CA LEU A 8 -9.83 -6.00 8.96
C LEU A 8 -10.31 -5.86 7.52
N ALA A 9 -9.43 -5.41 6.66
CA ALA A 9 -9.75 -5.18 5.27
C ALA A 9 -8.53 -5.41 4.40
N SER A 10 -8.72 -5.38 3.09
CA SER A 10 -7.64 -5.34 2.14
C SER A 10 -7.78 -4.11 1.27
N LEU A 11 -6.66 -3.67 0.72
CA LEU A 11 -6.58 -2.51 -0.14
C LEU A 11 -5.64 -2.81 -1.28
N GLN A 12 -6.05 -2.46 -2.49
CA GLN A 12 -5.16 -2.45 -3.63
C GLN A 12 -5.10 -1.04 -4.17
N ALA A 13 -3.89 -0.51 -4.34
CA ALA A 13 -3.67 0.82 -4.87
C ALA A 13 -2.73 0.74 -6.05
N VAL A 14 -3.09 1.44 -7.13
CA VAL A 14 -2.21 1.58 -8.29
C VAL A 14 -1.91 3.08 -8.42
N LEU A 15 -0.64 3.42 -8.27
CA LEU A 15 -0.19 4.80 -8.32
C LEU A 15 0.44 5.10 -9.67
N THR A 16 0.18 6.30 -10.18
CA THR A 16 0.78 6.78 -11.42
C THR A 16 1.49 8.10 -11.14
N GLY A 17 2.43 8.45 -12.02
CA GLY A 17 3.25 9.63 -11.88
C GLY A 17 4.72 9.26 -11.80
N ARG A 18 5.50 10.08 -11.08
CA ARG A 18 6.91 9.77 -10.84
C ARG A 18 7.01 8.92 -9.59
N VAL A 19 6.80 7.61 -9.79
CA VAL A 19 6.68 6.66 -8.68
C VAL A 19 7.71 5.53 -8.76
N GLN A 20 8.55 5.51 -9.80
CA GLN A 20 9.64 4.55 -9.93
C GLN A 20 10.96 5.30 -9.95
N GLY A 21 12.03 4.62 -9.51
CA GLY A 21 13.36 5.22 -9.51
C GLY A 21 13.58 6.26 -8.43
N VAL A 22 12.71 6.33 -7.42
CA VAL A 22 12.80 7.29 -6.33
C VAL A 22 12.68 6.61 -4.97
N SER A 23 13.01 5.33 -4.91
CA SER A 23 12.95 4.52 -3.68
C SER A 23 11.54 4.42 -3.09
N PHE A 24 10.53 4.49 -3.93
CA PHE A 24 9.15 4.46 -3.45
C PHE A 24 8.83 3.11 -2.82
N ARG A 25 9.33 2.00 -3.39
CA ARG A 25 9.06 0.68 -2.83
C ARG A 25 9.60 0.53 -1.41
N VAL A 26 10.80 1.04 -1.15
CA VAL A 26 11.39 1.02 0.19
C VAL A 26 10.56 1.87 1.14
N PHE A 27 10.11 3.03 0.67
CA PHE A 27 9.27 3.93 1.45
C PHE A 27 7.96 3.24 1.88
N VAL A 28 7.30 2.56 0.93
CA VAL A 28 6.05 1.85 1.22
C VAL A 28 6.31 0.71 2.21
N HIS A 29 7.35 -0.07 1.96
CA HIS A 29 7.69 -1.18 2.84
C HIS A 29 7.90 -0.73 4.27
N MET A 30 8.62 0.37 4.45
CA MET A 30 8.90 0.89 5.77
C MET A 30 7.61 1.30 6.50
N HIS A 31 6.76 2.05 5.83
CA HIS A 31 5.55 2.55 6.47
C HIS A 31 4.53 1.42 6.70
N ALA A 32 4.36 0.54 5.74
CA ALA A 32 3.43 -0.58 5.89
C ALA A 32 3.86 -1.49 7.04
N SER A 33 5.15 -1.77 7.14
CA SER A 33 5.67 -2.62 8.20
C SER A 33 5.46 -1.98 9.58
N ARG A 34 5.70 -0.69 9.69
CA ARG A 34 5.49 0.03 10.96
C ARG A 34 4.03 0.02 11.37
N LEU A 35 3.13 0.04 10.39
CA LEU A 35 1.70 0.02 10.66
C LEU A 35 1.17 -1.38 10.92
N GLY A 36 2.04 -2.41 10.85
CA GLY A 36 1.62 -3.78 11.07
C GLY A 36 0.83 -4.38 9.91
N LEU A 37 0.94 -3.78 8.72
CA LEU A 37 0.23 -4.26 7.55
C LEU A 37 1.01 -5.37 6.86
N THR A 38 0.29 -6.21 6.14
CA THR A 38 0.88 -7.27 5.32
C THR A 38 0.54 -7.05 3.87
N GLY A 39 1.31 -7.65 2.95
CA GLY A 39 1.07 -7.50 1.53
C GLY A 39 2.36 -7.31 0.76
N TYR A 40 2.30 -6.48 -0.28
CA TYR A 40 3.47 -6.25 -1.12
C TYR A 40 3.38 -4.91 -1.86
N VAL A 41 4.51 -4.49 -2.37
CA VAL A 41 4.63 -3.36 -3.30
C VAL A 41 5.52 -3.78 -4.46
N ARG A 42 5.14 -3.41 -5.68
CA ARG A 42 5.95 -3.73 -6.86
C ARG A 42 5.79 -2.66 -7.92
N ASN A 43 6.83 -2.52 -8.73
CA ASN A 43 6.77 -1.68 -9.92
C ASN A 43 5.96 -2.38 -11.01
N LEU A 44 5.15 -1.62 -11.72
CA LEU A 44 4.42 -2.10 -12.89
C LEU A 44 5.22 -1.68 -14.12
N ARG A 45 5.88 -2.64 -14.75
CA ARG A 45 6.86 -2.32 -15.79
C ARG A 45 6.26 -1.66 -17.02
N GLN A 46 5.08 -2.14 -17.42
CA GLN A 46 4.50 -1.63 -18.68
C GLN A 46 3.96 -0.23 -18.55
N SER A 47 3.35 0.10 -17.42
CA SER A 47 2.73 1.41 -17.24
C SER A 47 3.64 2.42 -16.58
N GLY A 48 4.72 1.95 -15.94
CA GLY A 48 5.56 2.82 -15.12
C GLY A 48 4.97 3.12 -13.77
N GLY A 49 3.86 2.49 -13.42
CA GLY A 49 3.18 2.71 -12.15
C GLY A 49 3.72 1.86 -11.02
N LEU A 50 3.04 1.97 -9.89
CA LEU A 50 3.39 1.24 -8.68
C LEU A 50 2.13 0.59 -8.13
N GLU A 51 2.22 -0.70 -7.82
CA GLU A 51 1.10 -1.40 -7.21
C GLU A 51 1.40 -1.70 -5.75
N VAL A 52 0.44 -1.39 -4.88
CA VAL A 52 0.51 -1.70 -3.47
C VAL A 52 -0.71 -2.55 -3.11
N ARG A 53 -0.45 -3.69 -2.48
CA ARG A 53 -1.52 -4.47 -1.87
C ARG A 53 -1.23 -4.57 -0.40
N ALA A 54 -2.20 -4.21 0.44
CA ALA A 54 -2.00 -4.20 1.87
C ALA A 54 -3.22 -4.72 2.58
N GLU A 55 -2.99 -5.40 3.70
CA GLU A 55 -4.07 -5.94 4.53
C GLU A 55 -3.79 -5.64 5.98
N GLY A 56 -4.85 -5.43 6.72
CA GLY A 56 -4.80 -5.19 8.15
C GLY A 56 -5.99 -4.40 8.61
N LYS A 57 -5.82 -3.66 9.70
CA LYS A 57 -6.90 -2.83 10.23
C LYS A 57 -7.18 -1.69 9.29
N GLN A 58 -8.47 -1.42 9.06
CA GLN A 58 -8.86 -0.36 8.13
C GLN A 58 -8.26 0.99 8.49
N THR A 59 -8.23 1.32 9.79
CA THR A 59 -7.65 2.60 10.21
C THR A 59 -6.19 2.72 9.84
N GLN A 60 -5.46 1.61 9.89
CA GLN A 60 -4.04 1.63 9.52
C GLN A 60 -3.84 1.64 8.02
N LEU A 61 -4.76 1.01 7.27
CA LEU A 61 -4.74 1.13 5.82
C LEU A 61 -5.00 2.57 5.38
N GLU A 62 -5.92 3.26 6.06
CA GLU A 62 -6.17 4.68 5.78
C GLU A 62 -4.94 5.52 6.07
N GLU A 63 -4.22 5.19 7.12
CA GLU A 63 -2.99 5.90 7.44
C GLU A 63 -1.93 5.66 6.36
N LEU A 64 -1.83 4.44 5.86
CA LEU A 64 -0.91 4.14 4.76
C LEU A 64 -1.24 4.99 3.53
N LEU A 65 -2.53 5.20 3.24
CA LEU A 65 -2.92 6.01 2.09
C LEU A 65 -2.40 7.44 2.16
N VAL A 66 -2.31 8.00 3.36
CA VAL A 66 -1.73 9.33 3.53
C VAL A 66 -0.28 9.34 3.05
N TYR A 67 0.48 8.32 3.43
CA TYR A 67 1.87 8.22 2.99
C TYR A 67 1.98 7.96 1.49
N LEU A 68 1.10 7.13 0.93
CA LEU A 68 1.13 6.85 -0.50
C LEU A 68 0.85 8.11 -1.33
N ASN A 69 -0.06 8.96 -0.87
CA ASN A 69 -0.35 10.21 -1.56
C ASN A 69 0.83 11.17 -1.54
N ARG A 70 1.59 11.16 -0.45
CA ARG A 70 2.73 12.05 -0.32
C ARG A 70 3.93 11.52 -1.07
N GLY A 71 4.25 10.24 -0.89
CA GLY A 71 5.44 9.62 -1.43
C GLY A 71 6.73 10.11 -0.80
N PRO A 72 7.85 9.49 -1.15
CA PRO A 72 9.17 9.94 -0.70
C PRO A 72 9.62 11.19 -1.45
N ALA A 73 10.73 11.76 -1.00
CA ALA A 73 11.34 12.90 -1.68
C ALA A 73 11.65 12.52 -3.13
N GLY A 74 11.35 13.43 -4.05
CA GLY A 74 11.57 13.20 -5.47
C GLY A 74 10.42 12.52 -6.17
N ALA A 75 9.44 12.02 -5.45
CA ALA A 75 8.26 11.38 -6.05
C ALA A 75 7.20 12.42 -6.38
N ARG A 76 6.34 12.05 -7.32
CA ARG A 76 5.14 12.82 -7.63
C ARG A 76 4.03 11.84 -7.95
N VAL A 77 2.98 11.86 -7.13
CA VAL A 77 1.83 10.99 -7.33
C VAL A 77 0.78 11.77 -8.09
N ASP A 78 0.56 11.41 -9.36
CA ASP A 78 -0.39 12.10 -10.21
C ASP A 78 -1.77 11.48 -10.10
N GLY A 79 -1.87 10.19 -9.81
CA GLY A 79 -3.14 9.51 -9.67
C GLY A 79 -3.01 8.28 -8.82
N MET A 80 -4.15 7.86 -8.25
CA MET A 80 -4.20 6.66 -7.45
C MET A 80 -5.56 6.01 -7.60
N GLU A 81 -5.57 4.77 -8.08
CA GLU A 81 -6.78 3.97 -8.14
C GLU A 81 -6.82 3.04 -6.95
N LEU A 82 -7.93 3.05 -6.24
CA LEU A 82 -8.09 2.27 -5.03
C LEU A 82 -9.18 1.23 -5.19
N ARG A 83 -8.93 0.04 -4.65
CA ARG A 83 -9.94 -0.99 -4.51
C ARG A 83 -9.87 -1.53 -3.09
N TRP A 84 -10.96 -1.39 -2.37
CA TRP A 84 -11.11 -2.00 -1.06
C TRP A 84 -11.70 -3.40 -1.23
N GLY A 85 -11.29 -4.32 -0.37
CA GLY A 85 -11.78 -5.68 -0.41
C GLY A 85 -11.72 -6.32 0.96
N GLU A 86 -12.00 -7.61 0.99
CA GLU A 86 -12.02 -8.35 2.22
C GLU A 86 -10.63 -8.81 2.60
N TYR A 87 -10.39 -8.86 3.90
CA TYR A 87 -9.14 -9.37 4.45
C TYR A 87 -9.03 -10.87 4.15
N THR A 88 -7.89 -11.30 3.61
CA THR A 88 -7.67 -12.70 3.28
C THR A 88 -6.75 -13.40 4.26
N GLY A 89 -5.81 -12.68 4.86
CA GLY A 89 -4.82 -13.29 5.72
C GLY A 89 -3.76 -14.07 4.97
N ASP A 90 -3.62 -13.83 3.65
CA ASP A 90 -2.75 -14.63 2.80
C ASP A 90 -1.28 -14.23 2.88
N TYR A 91 -0.98 -13.06 3.47
CA TYR A 91 0.38 -12.51 3.42
C TYR A 91 1.03 -12.63 4.79
N PRO A 92 2.19 -13.30 4.90
CA PRO A 92 2.86 -13.45 6.21
C PRO A 92 3.53 -12.16 6.69
N GLY A 93 3.81 -11.23 5.80
CA GLY A 93 4.44 -9.97 6.14
C GLY A 93 4.31 -9.02 4.97
N PHE A 94 5.06 -7.93 5.00
CA PHE A 94 5.06 -6.98 3.88
C PHE A 94 6.38 -7.09 3.13
N GLU A 95 6.30 -7.27 1.80
CA GLU A 95 7.51 -7.50 1.01
C GLU A 95 7.56 -6.59 -0.20
N ILE A 96 8.78 -6.37 -0.67
CA ILE A 96 9.02 -5.70 -1.93
C ILE A 96 9.15 -6.77 -2.99
N ARG A 97 8.38 -6.63 -4.06
CA ARG A 97 8.43 -7.57 -5.18
C ARG A 97 9.06 -6.90 -6.38
N TYR A 98 9.82 -7.69 -7.09
CA TYR A 98 10.50 -7.24 -8.28
C TYR A 98 9.92 -7.99 -9.48
#